data_e9f14ad6d324134e4dccfb554b9b0729
#
_entry.id   e9f14ad6d324134e4dccfb554b9b0729
#
_cell.length_a   1.000
_cell.length_b   1.000
_cell.length_c   1.000
_cell.angle_alpha   90.00
_cell.angle_beta   90.00
_cell.angle_gamma   90.00
#
_symmetry.space_group_name_H-M   'P 1'
#
loop_
_entity.id
_entity.type
_entity.pdbx_description
1 polymer ?
#
loop_
_entity_poly.entity_id
_entity_poly.type
_entity_poly.pdbx_seq_one_letter_code
_entity_poly.pdbx_strand_id
1 'polypeptide(L)'
;MLELQPMIHKFKMKDEIYCLDVNSGTIHIIDELTDRVLDVYKGQNRADVHAALDATENPAELDELLDEIDELIKAGQLFTPMSPDFQLVIDEKPIVKAMCLNIAHDCNLACKYCFASQGDYGGVKRELMPFEVAKRAVDFLIANSGSRQHLEIDFFGGEPLLNWDVVKQTVEYAEEQAKKNNKIMKMTMTTNGVLLNQDKIDYLNDHNMSMVLSLDGREAVHNAMRPVANSGAASYNIIAKNLVNAVKQRNGLEYYVRGTFTHKNLDFVEDVKSLSDLGFEHLSMEPVVGAEGDYVLREEDWPTLSAEYEKLADLYLERQAEGWGERFNFFHFRMDLYRGPCMAKRLRGCGAGHEYMAVVPNGDIYPCHQFVGKDGYVIGTVWEGITNTDIPTQFRNTHVFTKPTCAKCWAKFFCSGGCHANNLSLGGNLETPYEFGCRLQKKRIECAIMIQAKMDEMGLDGSVPVAKNCKD
;
A
#
# COMPACT_ATOMS: atom_id res chain seq x y z
N MET A 1 22.63 8.74 18.53
CA MET A 1 21.53 7.81 18.88
C MET A 1 20.22 8.56 18.60
N LEU A 2 19.31 7.95 17.84
CA LEU A 2 17.95 8.46 17.68
C LEU A 2 17.24 8.23 19.04
N GLU A 3 17.10 9.27 19.85
CA GLU A 3 16.20 9.23 21.01
C GLU A 3 14.77 9.22 20.48
N LEU A 4 14.23 8.05 20.30
CA LEU A 4 12.83 7.88 19.91
C LEU A 4 11.99 7.87 21.20
N GLN A 5 11.49 9.04 21.54
CA GLN A 5 10.62 9.27 22.68
C GLN A 5 9.36 8.40 22.58
N PRO A 6 8.82 7.91 23.69
CA PRO A 6 7.48 7.34 23.73
C PRO A 6 6.48 8.27 23.06
N MET A 7 5.57 7.71 22.26
CA MET A 7 4.62 8.50 21.49
C MET A 7 3.25 7.84 21.52
N ILE A 8 2.24 8.61 21.86
CA ILE A 8 0.84 8.24 21.68
C ILE A 8 0.20 9.09 20.59
N HIS A 9 -0.86 8.58 19.96
CA HIS A 9 -1.71 9.32 19.05
C HIS A 9 -3.16 9.20 19.49
N LYS A 10 -3.79 10.33 19.80
CA LYS A 10 -5.19 10.42 20.16
C LYS A 10 -5.99 11.03 19.02
N PHE A 11 -7.16 10.49 18.75
CA PHE A 11 -8.09 11.04 17.77
C PHE A 11 -9.53 10.74 18.16
N LYS A 12 -10.43 11.64 17.82
CA LYS A 12 -11.86 11.44 18.00
C LYS A 12 -12.46 10.97 16.67
N MET A 13 -13.23 9.90 16.73
CA MET A 13 -14.02 9.42 15.59
C MET A 13 -15.42 9.09 16.10
N LYS A 14 -16.41 9.77 15.52
CA LYS A 14 -17.79 9.75 16.04
C LYS A 14 -17.81 10.23 17.50
N ASP A 15 -18.39 9.43 18.39
CA ASP A 15 -18.57 9.78 19.81
C ASP A 15 -17.47 9.22 20.70
N GLU A 16 -16.45 8.57 20.13
CA GLU A 16 -15.39 7.90 20.89
C GLU A 16 -14.02 8.52 20.64
N ILE A 17 -13.18 8.41 21.64
CA ILE A 17 -11.78 8.86 21.60
C ILE A 17 -10.89 7.61 21.62
N TYR A 18 -10.03 7.50 20.64
CA TYR A 18 -9.07 6.41 20.49
C TYR A 18 -7.67 6.91 20.83
N CYS A 19 -6.90 6.07 21.53
CA CYS A 19 -5.51 6.33 21.84
C CYS A 19 -4.66 5.15 21.38
N LEU A 20 -3.75 5.39 20.45
CA LEU A 20 -2.76 4.43 19.96
C LEU A 20 -1.43 4.68 20.67
N ASP A 21 -0.87 3.69 21.34
CA ASP A 21 0.55 3.67 21.67
C ASP A 21 1.37 3.27 20.42
N VAL A 22 2.18 4.20 19.90
CA VAL A 22 2.82 4.06 18.59
C VAL A 22 3.88 2.96 18.57
N ASN A 23 4.54 2.70 19.68
CA ASN A 23 5.66 1.75 19.74
C ASN A 23 5.21 0.33 20.06
N SER A 24 4.18 0.15 20.90
CA SER A 24 3.60 -1.17 21.17
C SER A 24 2.54 -1.57 20.14
N GLY A 25 1.83 -0.57 19.58
CA GLY A 25 0.66 -0.78 18.72
C GLY A 25 -0.63 -1.03 19.53
N THR A 26 -0.59 -0.87 20.85
CA THR A 26 -1.78 -1.03 21.71
C THR A 26 -2.78 0.08 21.45
N ILE A 27 -4.05 -0.28 21.35
CA ILE A 27 -5.17 0.64 21.13
C ILE A 27 -6.02 0.66 22.40
N HIS A 28 -6.37 1.86 22.85
CA HIS A 28 -7.29 2.11 23.96
C HIS A 28 -8.46 2.97 23.46
N ILE A 29 -9.68 2.65 23.91
CA ILE A 29 -10.82 3.57 23.85
C ILE A 29 -10.83 4.29 25.20
N ILE A 30 -10.81 5.61 25.19
CA ILE A 30 -10.66 6.44 26.37
C ILE A 30 -11.81 7.42 26.51
N ASP A 31 -12.09 7.85 27.73
CA ASP A 31 -13.07 8.90 28.01
C ASP A 31 -12.44 10.31 27.94
N GLU A 32 -13.28 11.33 28.12
CA GLU A 32 -12.83 12.74 28.05
C GLU A 32 -11.90 13.13 29.20
N LEU A 33 -12.02 12.51 30.38
CA LEU A 33 -11.12 12.78 31.50
C LEU A 33 -9.74 12.23 31.19
N THR A 34 -9.67 10.98 30.76
CA THR A 34 -8.42 10.33 30.33
C THR A 34 -7.75 11.10 29.19
N ASP A 35 -8.54 11.60 28.21
CA ASP A 35 -8.01 12.41 27.12
C ASP A 35 -7.30 13.67 27.63
N ARG A 36 -7.91 14.41 28.58
CA ARG A 36 -7.30 15.59 29.18
C ARG A 36 -6.08 15.26 30.04
N VAL A 37 -6.14 14.18 30.83
CA VAL A 37 -5.00 13.71 31.62
C VAL A 37 -3.81 13.36 30.73
N LEU A 38 -4.02 12.65 29.64
CA LEU A 38 -2.96 12.26 28.70
C LEU A 38 -2.37 13.45 27.91
N ASP A 39 -3.00 14.61 27.88
CA ASP A 39 -2.40 15.83 27.34
C ASP A 39 -1.28 16.36 28.22
N VAL A 40 -1.42 16.21 29.54
CA VAL A 40 -0.47 16.69 30.54
C VAL A 40 0.49 15.58 31.01
N TYR A 41 -0.03 14.41 31.32
CA TYR A 41 0.74 13.30 31.90
C TYR A 41 1.67 12.64 30.87
N LYS A 42 2.95 12.54 31.23
CA LYS A 42 4.01 11.93 30.40
C LYS A 42 4.73 10.80 31.12
N GLY A 43 4.08 10.21 32.14
CA GLY A 43 4.57 9.03 32.84
C GLY A 43 5.32 9.29 34.18
N GLN A 44 5.62 10.55 34.54
CA GLN A 44 6.35 10.84 35.80
C GLN A 44 5.93 12.16 36.47
N ASN A 45 4.98 12.89 35.91
CA ASN A 45 4.65 14.27 36.31
C ASN A 45 3.23 14.38 36.91
N ARG A 46 2.85 13.51 37.87
CA ARG A 46 1.52 13.53 38.53
C ARG A 46 1.18 14.91 39.09
N ALA A 47 2.16 15.58 39.74
CA ALA A 47 1.95 16.91 40.31
C ALA A 47 1.54 17.95 39.24
N ASP A 48 2.01 17.83 37.99
CA ASP A 48 1.63 18.73 36.91
C ASP A 48 0.16 18.48 36.49
N VAL A 49 -0.30 17.22 36.53
CA VAL A 49 -1.70 16.86 36.25
C VAL A 49 -2.63 17.49 37.29
N HIS A 50 -2.33 17.33 38.59
CA HIS A 50 -3.09 17.96 39.66
C HIS A 50 -3.10 19.47 39.53
N ALA A 51 -1.93 20.08 39.32
CA ALA A 51 -1.84 21.53 39.11
C ALA A 51 -2.69 22.03 37.92
N ALA A 52 -2.86 21.21 36.90
CA ALA A 52 -3.63 21.58 35.72
C ALA A 52 -5.14 21.30 35.85
N LEU A 53 -5.54 20.24 36.57
CA LEU A 53 -6.90 19.71 36.54
C LEU A 53 -7.66 19.73 37.87
N ASP A 54 -7.00 19.85 39.04
CA ASP A 54 -7.69 19.83 40.37
C ASP A 54 -8.76 20.90 40.55
N ALA A 55 -8.68 21.99 39.80
CA ALA A 55 -9.71 23.05 39.85
C ALA A 55 -11.02 22.68 39.15
N THR A 56 -11.01 21.67 38.28
CA THR A 56 -12.12 21.25 37.43
C THR A 56 -12.55 19.81 37.64
N GLU A 57 -11.66 18.96 38.18
CA GLU A 57 -11.86 17.53 38.33
C GLU A 57 -11.74 17.12 39.82
N ASN A 58 -12.27 15.94 40.15
CA ASN A 58 -12.12 15.37 41.50
C ASN A 58 -10.70 14.81 41.68
N PRO A 59 -9.91 15.30 42.65
CA PRO A 59 -8.55 14.82 42.86
C PRO A 59 -8.45 13.30 43.12
N ALA A 60 -9.43 12.69 43.78
CA ALA A 60 -9.42 11.25 44.03
C ALA A 60 -9.63 10.44 42.74
N GLU A 61 -10.50 10.89 41.84
CA GLU A 61 -10.68 10.27 40.53
C GLU A 61 -9.43 10.43 39.63
N LEU A 62 -8.75 11.60 39.75
CA LEU A 62 -7.47 11.79 39.07
C LEU A 62 -6.39 10.81 39.58
N ASP A 63 -6.31 10.58 40.89
CA ASP A 63 -5.36 9.63 41.46
C ASP A 63 -5.65 8.21 40.99
N GLU A 64 -6.91 7.74 41.02
CA GLU A 64 -7.30 6.43 40.50
C GLU A 64 -6.93 6.26 39.04
N LEU A 65 -7.26 7.24 38.19
CA LEU A 65 -6.91 7.20 36.77
C LEU A 65 -5.41 7.21 36.54
N LEU A 66 -4.64 8.00 37.31
CA LEU A 66 -3.18 8.00 37.22
C LEU A 66 -2.57 6.67 37.62
N ASP A 67 -3.18 5.96 38.57
CA ASP A 67 -2.75 4.60 39.00
C ASP A 67 -3.00 3.61 37.84
N GLU A 68 -4.16 3.65 37.20
CA GLU A 68 -4.46 2.82 36.02
C GLU A 68 -3.50 3.10 34.86
N ILE A 69 -3.22 4.37 34.55
CA ILE A 69 -2.26 4.77 33.52
C ILE A 69 -0.86 4.22 33.85
N ASP A 70 -0.42 4.31 35.09
CA ASP A 70 0.87 3.78 35.50
C ASP A 70 0.96 2.25 35.37
N GLU A 71 -0.12 1.51 35.64
CA GLU A 71 -0.17 0.07 35.38
C GLU A 71 -0.05 -0.24 33.87
N LEU A 72 -0.71 0.54 32.98
CA LEU A 72 -0.56 0.38 31.53
C LEU A 72 0.88 0.69 31.07
N ILE A 73 1.52 1.69 31.64
CA ILE A 73 2.93 2.03 31.36
C ILE A 73 3.84 0.86 31.79
N LYS A 74 3.66 0.31 32.99
CA LYS A 74 4.42 -0.86 33.47
C LYS A 74 4.21 -2.10 32.61
N ALA A 75 3.00 -2.27 32.07
CA ALA A 75 2.67 -3.36 31.16
C ALA A 75 3.23 -3.16 29.72
N GLY A 76 3.82 -2.01 29.42
CA GLY A 76 4.30 -1.68 28.08
C GLY A 76 3.17 -1.49 27.07
N GLN A 77 2.03 -0.96 27.51
CA GLN A 77 0.83 -0.73 26.70
C GLN A 77 0.53 0.76 26.49
N LEU A 78 1.24 1.64 27.20
CA LEU A 78 1.11 3.08 27.06
C LEU A 78 2.47 3.74 27.28
N PHE A 79 2.78 4.80 26.52
CA PHE A 79 4.07 5.47 26.53
C PHE A 79 5.27 4.51 26.42
N THR A 80 5.08 3.45 25.65
CA THR A 80 6.10 2.39 25.48
C THR A 80 7.36 2.98 24.86
N PRO A 81 8.54 2.80 25.49
CA PRO A 81 9.79 3.18 24.86
C PRO A 81 10.05 2.31 23.63
N MET A 82 10.80 2.82 22.67
CA MET A 82 11.28 1.97 21.59
C MET A 82 12.18 0.87 22.18
N SER A 83 12.03 -0.36 21.67
CA SER A 83 12.86 -1.46 22.13
C SER A 83 14.36 -1.09 22.05
N PRO A 84 15.14 -1.25 23.14
CA PRO A 84 16.57 -1.01 23.12
C PRO A 84 17.31 -1.93 22.14
N ASP A 85 16.70 -3.06 21.79
CA ASP A 85 17.23 -4.02 20.83
C ASP A 85 16.95 -3.62 19.38
N PHE A 86 16.19 -2.54 19.16
CA PHE A 86 15.95 -2.03 17.84
C PHE A 86 17.24 -1.47 17.24
N GLN A 87 17.83 -2.23 16.33
CA GLN A 87 18.96 -1.77 15.53
C GLN A 87 18.48 -1.47 14.12
N LEU A 88 18.77 -0.27 13.65
CA LEU A 88 18.56 0.08 12.26
C LEU A 88 19.62 -0.63 11.41
N VAL A 89 19.30 -1.84 10.96
CA VAL A 89 20.18 -2.59 10.04
C VAL A 89 19.89 -2.10 8.62
N ILE A 90 20.91 -1.51 8.02
CA ILE A 90 20.91 -1.14 6.60
C ILE A 90 21.90 -2.08 5.91
N ASP A 91 21.37 -3.07 5.19
CA ASP A 91 22.20 -4.01 4.44
C ASP A 91 23.05 -3.26 3.40
N GLU A 92 24.36 -3.50 3.41
CA GLU A 92 25.28 -2.86 2.45
C GLU A 92 25.01 -3.33 1.01
N LYS A 93 24.63 -4.60 0.86
CA LYS A 93 24.26 -5.18 -0.44
C LYS A 93 22.76 -5.38 -0.51
N PRO A 94 22.07 -4.76 -1.46
CA PRO A 94 20.64 -4.98 -1.64
C PRO A 94 20.39 -6.43 -2.07
N ILE A 95 19.37 -7.04 -1.46
CA ILE A 95 18.83 -8.32 -1.90
C ILE A 95 17.57 -8.02 -2.69
N VAL A 96 17.61 -8.26 -4.00
CA VAL A 96 16.45 -8.03 -4.87
C VAL A 96 15.42 -9.13 -4.60
N LYS A 97 14.23 -8.72 -4.18
CA LYS A 97 13.12 -9.64 -3.88
C LYS A 97 12.04 -9.67 -4.95
N ALA A 98 11.89 -8.56 -5.68
CA ALA A 98 10.81 -8.41 -6.64
C ALA A 98 11.23 -7.57 -7.84
N MET A 99 10.69 -7.90 -9.01
CA MET A 99 10.84 -7.15 -10.25
C MET A 99 9.49 -6.88 -10.91
N CYS A 100 9.29 -5.65 -11.32
CA CYS A 100 8.22 -5.27 -12.22
C CYS A 100 8.73 -5.34 -13.66
N LEU A 101 8.15 -6.20 -14.48
CA LEU A 101 8.45 -6.27 -15.90
C LEU A 101 7.43 -5.41 -16.67
N ASN A 102 7.88 -4.27 -17.19
CA ASN A 102 7.08 -3.47 -18.11
C ASN A 102 7.03 -4.18 -19.48
N ILE A 103 6.22 -5.23 -19.54
CA ILE A 103 6.19 -6.17 -20.66
C ILE A 103 5.67 -5.53 -21.96
N ALA A 104 4.95 -4.40 -21.83
CA ALA A 104 4.44 -3.63 -22.96
C ALA A 104 4.47 -2.14 -22.66
N HIS A 105 5.17 -1.37 -23.46
CA HIS A 105 5.09 0.09 -23.50
C HIS A 105 4.01 0.51 -24.51
N ASP A 106 2.82 -0.05 -24.39
CA ASP A 106 1.61 0.28 -25.14
C ASP A 106 0.36 -0.11 -24.35
N CYS A 107 -0.77 0.54 -24.62
CA CYS A 107 -2.03 0.28 -23.93
C CYS A 107 -3.22 0.45 -24.87
N ASN A 108 -4.23 -0.38 -24.70
CA ASN A 108 -5.51 -0.32 -25.42
C ASN A 108 -6.55 0.61 -24.76
N LEU A 109 -6.21 1.22 -23.58
CA LEU A 109 -7.01 2.26 -22.94
C LEU A 109 -6.25 3.60 -22.91
N ALA A 110 -7.02 4.70 -22.83
CA ALA A 110 -6.51 6.06 -22.70
C ALA A 110 -6.94 6.69 -21.38
N CYS A 111 -6.56 6.05 -20.25
CA CYS A 111 -6.92 6.53 -18.92
C CYS A 111 -6.37 7.94 -18.66
N LYS A 112 -7.24 8.87 -18.23
CA LYS A 112 -6.87 10.29 -18.08
C LYS A 112 -5.84 10.52 -16.98
N TYR A 113 -5.85 9.72 -15.91
CA TYR A 113 -4.94 9.82 -14.78
C TYR A 113 -3.73 8.88 -14.89
N CYS A 114 -3.46 8.30 -16.05
CA CYS A 114 -2.41 7.31 -16.23
C CYS A 114 -1.01 7.90 -15.98
N PHE A 115 -0.34 7.47 -14.90
CA PHE A 115 1.03 7.89 -14.62
C PHE A 115 2.03 7.40 -15.67
N ALA A 116 1.71 6.31 -16.39
CA ALA A 116 2.51 5.73 -17.46
C ALA A 116 2.20 6.34 -18.83
N SER A 117 1.45 7.45 -18.92
CA SER A 117 1.07 8.11 -20.16
C SER A 117 0.56 7.11 -21.20
N GLN A 118 -0.34 6.20 -20.79
CA GLN A 118 -0.92 5.16 -21.65
C GLN A 118 0.11 4.17 -22.23
N GLY A 119 1.23 3.99 -21.50
CA GLY A 119 2.30 3.05 -21.84
C GLY A 119 3.54 3.67 -22.46
N ASP A 120 3.52 4.95 -22.88
CA ASP A 120 4.70 5.62 -23.44
C ASP A 120 5.59 6.29 -22.39
N TYR A 121 5.17 6.30 -21.13
CA TYR A 121 5.96 6.82 -19.99
C TYR A 121 6.57 8.21 -20.22
N GLY A 122 5.82 9.10 -20.90
CA GLY A 122 6.26 10.47 -21.14
C GLY A 122 7.22 10.63 -22.33
N GLY A 123 7.13 9.76 -23.31
CA GLY A 123 7.88 9.85 -24.58
C GLY A 123 8.90 8.74 -24.80
N VAL A 124 8.91 7.72 -23.94
CA VAL A 124 9.66 6.49 -24.22
C VAL A 124 9.03 5.78 -25.43
N LYS A 125 9.85 5.16 -26.26
CA LYS A 125 9.40 4.45 -27.45
C LYS A 125 8.34 3.41 -27.10
N ARG A 126 7.22 3.42 -27.82
CA ARG A 126 6.19 2.36 -27.74
C ARG A 126 6.75 1.08 -28.34
N GLU A 127 6.91 0.06 -27.51
CA GLU A 127 7.43 -1.24 -27.90
C GLU A 127 6.99 -2.34 -26.95
N LEU A 128 7.04 -3.57 -27.42
CA LEU A 128 6.79 -4.76 -26.60
C LEU A 128 8.15 -5.34 -26.16
N MET A 129 8.22 -5.83 -24.92
CA MET A 129 9.45 -6.45 -24.40
C MET A 129 9.76 -7.73 -25.18
N PRO A 130 10.97 -7.89 -25.74
CA PRO A 130 11.41 -9.17 -26.30
C PRO A 130 11.60 -10.20 -25.18
N PHE A 131 11.32 -11.48 -25.48
CA PHE A 131 11.51 -12.56 -24.50
C PHE A 131 12.94 -12.61 -23.94
N GLU A 132 13.96 -12.34 -24.76
CA GLU A 132 15.36 -12.34 -24.29
C GLU A 132 15.60 -11.31 -23.15
N VAL A 133 14.94 -10.16 -23.17
CA VAL A 133 15.01 -9.17 -22.09
C VAL A 133 14.32 -9.71 -20.83
N ALA A 134 13.11 -10.25 -20.96
CA ALA A 134 12.37 -10.84 -19.85
C ALA A 134 13.13 -12.00 -19.20
N LYS A 135 13.74 -12.87 -20.02
CA LYS A 135 14.61 -13.95 -19.59
C LYS A 135 15.79 -13.45 -18.77
N ARG A 136 16.51 -12.43 -19.27
CA ARG A 136 17.63 -11.81 -18.54
C ARG A 136 17.19 -11.16 -17.24
N ALA A 137 16.00 -10.59 -17.20
CA ALA A 137 15.44 -10.02 -15.98
C ALA A 137 15.19 -11.10 -14.90
N VAL A 138 14.66 -12.26 -15.30
CA VAL A 138 14.52 -13.42 -14.40
C VAL A 138 15.88 -13.90 -13.87
N ASP A 139 16.89 -14.04 -14.76
CA ASP A 139 18.25 -14.43 -14.37
C ASP A 139 18.86 -13.42 -13.39
N PHE A 140 18.68 -12.12 -13.67
CA PHE A 140 19.14 -11.04 -12.80
C PHE A 140 18.48 -11.10 -11.41
N LEU A 141 17.16 -11.28 -11.34
CA LEU A 141 16.43 -11.40 -10.08
C LEU A 141 16.98 -12.54 -9.23
N ILE A 142 17.13 -13.73 -9.82
CA ILE A 142 17.64 -14.92 -9.10
C ILE A 142 19.08 -14.70 -8.64
N ALA A 143 19.96 -14.18 -9.51
CA ALA A 143 21.37 -13.93 -9.18
C ALA A 143 21.56 -12.91 -8.05
N ASN A 144 20.64 -11.94 -7.91
CA ASN A 144 20.71 -10.86 -6.91
C ASN A 144 19.81 -11.09 -5.69
N SER A 145 19.17 -12.27 -5.57
CA SER A 145 18.24 -12.59 -4.48
C SER A 145 18.91 -13.15 -3.22
N GLY A 146 20.21 -13.42 -3.26
CA GLY A 146 20.93 -14.00 -2.13
C GLY A 146 20.30 -15.26 -1.58
N SER A 147 20.16 -15.37 -0.26
CA SER A 147 19.53 -16.49 0.42
C SER A 147 18.00 -16.46 0.39
N ARG A 148 17.37 -15.40 -0.12
CA ARG A 148 15.92 -15.24 -0.13
C ARG A 148 15.27 -16.30 -1.00
N GLN A 149 14.32 -17.07 -0.46
CA GLN A 149 13.61 -18.13 -1.17
C GLN A 149 12.44 -17.60 -2.00
N HIS A 150 11.64 -16.67 -1.45
CA HIS A 150 10.46 -16.12 -2.10
C HIS A 150 10.82 -14.90 -2.94
N LEU A 151 10.57 -15.01 -4.24
CA LEU A 151 10.79 -13.96 -5.24
C LEU A 151 9.49 -13.62 -5.93
N GLU A 152 9.36 -12.38 -6.41
CA GLU A 152 8.15 -11.87 -7.03
C GLU A 152 8.44 -11.26 -8.41
N ILE A 153 7.55 -11.52 -9.38
CA ILE A 153 7.53 -10.88 -10.69
C ILE A 153 6.15 -10.30 -10.93
N ASP A 154 6.10 -8.99 -11.17
CA ASP A 154 4.88 -8.30 -11.56
C ASP A 154 4.89 -8.03 -13.07
N PHE A 155 3.97 -8.63 -13.82
CA PHE A 155 3.72 -8.27 -15.21
C PHE A 155 2.90 -6.99 -15.26
N PHE A 156 3.50 -5.95 -15.79
CA PHE A 156 2.99 -4.59 -15.81
C PHE A 156 3.32 -3.88 -17.13
N GLY A 157 3.17 -2.57 -17.18
CA GLY A 157 3.47 -1.70 -18.29
C GLY A 157 2.29 -0.81 -18.64
N GLY A 158 1.95 -0.67 -19.91
CA GLY A 158 0.68 -0.11 -20.35
C GLY A 158 -0.43 -1.15 -20.14
N GLU A 159 -0.52 -2.16 -21.04
CA GLU A 159 -1.36 -3.33 -20.88
C GLU A 159 -0.54 -4.60 -21.19
N PRO A 160 -0.18 -5.39 -20.18
CA PRO A 160 0.69 -6.57 -20.36
C PRO A 160 0.07 -7.67 -21.24
N LEU A 161 -1.25 -7.79 -21.31
CA LEU A 161 -1.92 -8.77 -22.18
C LEU A 161 -1.75 -8.49 -23.68
N LEU A 162 -1.21 -7.34 -24.08
CA LEU A 162 -0.78 -7.06 -25.45
C LEU A 162 0.43 -7.89 -25.87
N ASN A 163 1.24 -8.32 -24.92
CA ASN A 163 2.45 -9.12 -25.15
C ASN A 163 2.32 -10.55 -24.56
N TRP A 164 1.15 -11.15 -24.74
CA TRP A 164 0.76 -12.40 -24.09
C TRP A 164 1.72 -13.56 -24.32
N ASP A 165 2.29 -13.69 -25.52
CA ASP A 165 3.22 -14.79 -25.83
C ASP A 165 4.51 -14.68 -25.04
N VAL A 166 5.02 -13.46 -24.84
CA VAL A 166 6.21 -13.25 -24.01
C VAL A 166 5.89 -13.42 -22.51
N VAL A 167 4.67 -13.06 -22.07
CA VAL A 167 4.21 -13.39 -20.70
C VAL A 167 4.31 -14.89 -20.46
N LYS A 168 3.72 -15.73 -21.34
CA LYS A 168 3.76 -17.19 -21.20
C LYS A 168 5.18 -17.74 -21.14
N GLN A 169 6.01 -17.35 -22.11
CA GLN A 169 7.41 -17.79 -22.15
C GLN A 169 8.17 -17.38 -20.89
N THR A 170 7.88 -16.21 -20.34
CA THR A 170 8.53 -15.72 -19.11
C THR A 170 8.07 -16.49 -17.89
N VAL A 171 6.78 -16.80 -17.77
CA VAL A 171 6.22 -17.61 -16.69
C VAL A 171 6.86 -18.99 -16.66
N GLU A 172 6.84 -19.70 -17.78
CA GLU A 172 7.43 -21.05 -17.91
C GLU A 172 8.94 -21.04 -17.58
N TYR A 173 9.67 -20.06 -18.10
CA TYR A 173 11.09 -19.89 -17.81
C TYR A 173 11.35 -19.57 -16.33
N ALA A 174 10.58 -18.66 -15.73
CA ALA A 174 10.73 -18.28 -14.33
C ALA A 174 10.47 -19.45 -13.37
N GLU A 175 9.45 -20.27 -13.63
CA GLU A 175 9.15 -21.48 -12.86
C GLU A 175 10.29 -22.51 -12.97
N GLU A 176 10.82 -22.74 -14.18
CA GLU A 176 11.95 -23.64 -14.39
C GLU A 176 13.20 -23.18 -13.64
N GLN A 177 13.54 -21.89 -13.75
CA GLN A 177 14.73 -21.34 -13.09
C GLN A 177 14.57 -21.26 -11.57
N ALA A 178 13.37 -20.95 -11.06
CA ALA A 178 13.09 -20.96 -9.64
C ALA A 178 13.32 -22.37 -9.06
N LYS A 179 12.80 -23.40 -9.71
CA LYS A 179 13.01 -24.79 -9.29
C LYS A 179 14.49 -25.20 -9.28
N LYS A 180 15.27 -24.82 -10.31
CA LYS A 180 16.72 -25.09 -10.40
C LYS A 180 17.53 -24.42 -9.30
N ASN A 181 17.08 -23.27 -8.80
CA ASN A 181 17.80 -22.45 -7.82
C ASN A 181 17.20 -22.52 -6.40
N ASN A 182 16.30 -23.47 -6.11
CA ASN A 182 15.59 -23.59 -4.84
C ASN A 182 14.88 -22.28 -4.43
N LYS A 183 14.26 -21.62 -5.40
CA LYS A 183 13.43 -20.42 -5.20
C LYS A 183 11.95 -20.73 -5.39
N ILE A 184 11.10 -19.90 -4.81
CA ILE A 184 9.66 -19.92 -5.01
C ILE A 184 9.30 -18.63 -5.72
N MET A 185 8.79 -18.72 -6.94
CA MET A 185 8.42 -17.58 -7.74
C MET A 185 6.93 -17.29 -7.59
N LYS A 186 6.58 -16.14 -7.04
CA LYS A 186 5.24 -15.58 -7.09
C LYS A 186 5.12 -14.65 -8.30
N MET A 187 4.07 -14.80 -9.09
CA MET A 187 3.86 -13.97 -10.27
C MET A 187 2.50 -13.30 -10.19
N THR A 188 2.48 -12.02 -10.54
CA THR A 188 1.28 -11.18 -10.52
C THR A 188 1.04 -10.59 -11.90
N MET A 189 -0.22 -10.61 -12.34
CA MET A 189 -0.68 -9.95 -13.56
C MET A 189 -1.50 -8.73 -13.19
N THR A 190 -1.02 -7.52 -13.54
CA THR A 190 -1.83 -6.30 -13.44
C THR A 190 -2.42 -5.97 -14.81
N THR A 191 -3.74 -6.03 -14.95
CA THR A 191 -4.41 -5.82 -16.24
C THR A 191 -5.64 -4.93 -16.13
N ASN A 192 -5.93 -4.21 -17.23
CA ASN A 192 -7.19 -3.49 -17.38
C ASN A 192 -8.37 -4.41 -17.77
N GLY A 193 -8.12 -5.68 -18.04
CA GLY A 193 -9.15 -6.69 -18.29
C GLY A 193 -9.80 -6.68 -19.68
N VAL A 194 -9.54 -5.71 -20.56
CA VAL A 194 -10.16 -5.66 -21.91
C VAL A 194 -9.84 -6.92 -22.71
N LEU A 195 -8.59 -7.40 -22.64
CA LEU A 195 -8.10 -8.56 -23.39
C LEU A 195 -8.17 -9.88 -22.61
N LEU A 196 -8.75 -9.87 -21.41
CA LEU A 196 -8.85 -11.04 -20.56
C LEU A 196 -9.98 -11.97 -21.05
N ASN A 197 -9.62 -13.05 -21.71
CA ASN A 197 -10.52 -14.09 -22.22
C ASN A 197 -10.31 -15.40 -21.46
N GLN A 198 -11.10 -16.44 -21.77
CA GLN A 198 -11.08 -17.71 -21.06
C GLN A 198 -9.69 -18.36 -21.09
N ASP A 199 -9.04 -18.45 -22.24
CA ASP A 199 -7.72 -19.10 -22.37
C ASP A 199 -6.67 -18.45 -21.46
N LYS A 200 -6.74 -17.11 -21.29
CA LYS A 200 -5.84 -16.38 -20.39
C LYS A 200 -6.20 -16.61 -18.92
N ILE A 201 -7.49 -16.66 -18.60
CA ILE A 201 -7.95 -16.95 -17.23
C ILE A 201 -7.48 -18.33 -16.81
N ASP A 202 -7.67 -19.34 -17.67
CA ASP A 202 -7.23 -20.72 -17.41
C ASP A 202 -5.72 -20.76 -17.18
N TYR A 203 -4.93 -20.16 -18.07
CA TYR A 203 -3.48 -20.12 -17.93
C TYR A 203 -3.02 -19.44 -16.63
N LEU A 204 -3.59 -18.27 -16.29
CA LEU A 204 -3.24 -17.54 -15.06
C LEU A 204 -3.61 -18.36 -13.80
N ASN A 205 -4.70 -19.13 -13.85
CA ASN A 205 -5.10 -20.00 -12.76
C ASN A 205 -4.20 -21.25 -12.66
N ASP A 206 -3.88 -21.89 -13.77
CA ASP A 206 -3.04 -23.09 -13.82
C ASP A 206 -1.62 -22.81 -13.30
N HIS A 207 -1.11 -21.61 -13.52
CA HIS A 207 0.19 -21.15 -13.01
C HIS A 207 0.12 -20.43 -11.64
N ASN A 208 -1.01 -20.50 -10.94
CA ASN A 208 -1.23 -19.86 -9.62
C ASN A 208 -0.82 -18.37 -9.57
N MET A 209 -1.00 -17.65 -10.67
CA MET A 209 -0.67 -16.23 -10.74
C MET A 209 -1.70 -15.39 -9.97
N SER A 210 -1.24 -14.43 -9.18
CA SER A 210 -2.09 -13.41 -8.58
C SER A 210 -2.58 -12.42 -9.64
N MET A 211 -3.75 -11.79 -9.43
CA MET A 211 -4.29 -10.81 -10.37
C MET A 211 -4.58 -9.48 -9.67
N VAL A 212 -4.12 -8.38 -10.27
CA VAL A 212 -4.58 -7.02 -9.95
C VAL A 212 -5.43 -6.53 -11.13
N LEU A 213 -6.72 -6.37 -10.88
CA LEU A 213 -7.75 -6.13 -11.88
C LEU A 213 -8.24 -4.69 -11.78
N SER A 214 -8.10 -3.92 -12.86
CA SER A 214 -8.38 -2.48 -12.85
C SER A 214 -9.84 -2.16 -13.17
N LEU A 215 -10.61 -1.66 -12.18
CA LEU A 215 -11.98 -1.19 -12.35
C LEU A 215 -12.29 -0.09 -11.31
N ASP A 216 -12.80 1.08 -11.75
CA ASP A 216 -12.94 2.25 -10.87
C ASP A 216 -14.28 2.32 -10.11
N GLY A 217 -15.15 1.31 -10.20
CA GLY A 217 -16.44 1.30 -9.54
C GLY A 217 -17.60 1.47 -10.50
N ARG A 218 -18.47 2.47 -10.29
CA ARG A 218 -19.67 2.72 -11.11
C ARG A 218 -19.33 2.97 -12.59
N GLU A 219 -20.21 2.53 -13.49
CA GLU A 219 -20.00 2.62 -14.93
C GLU A 219 -19.68 4.04 -15.41
N ALA A 220 -20.42 5.03 -14.94
CA ALA A 220 -20.24 6.42 -15.34
C ALA A 220 -18.84 6.96 -14.93
N VAL A 221 -18.40 6.63 -13.71
CA VAL A 221 -17.09 7.01 -13.17
C VAL A 221 -15.99 6.36 -14.00
N HIS A 222 -16.07 5.06 -14.20
CA HIS A 222 -15.08 4.31 -14.94
C HIS A 222 -14.96 4.82 -16.40
N ASN A 223 -16.07 4.94 -17.12
CA ASN A 223 -16.07 5.37 -18.52
C ASN A 223 -15.56 6.81 -18.71
N ALA A 224 -15.81 7.68 -17.72
CA ALA A 224 -15.28 9.05 -17.76
C ALA A 224 -13.75 9.11 -17.67
N MET A 225 -13.13 8.14 -16.98
CA MET A 225 -11.70 8.14 -16.70
C MET A 225 -10.89 7.13 -17.52
N ARG A 226 -11.49 6.03 -17.98
CA ARG A 226 -10.81 4.93 -18.70
C ARG A 226 -11.42 4.64 -20.07
N PRO A 227 -11.47 5.60 -21.01
CA PRO A 227 -11.95 5.36 -22.38
C PRO A 227 -11.02 4.41 -23.14
N VAL A 228 -11.57 3.71 -24.14
CA VAL A 228 -10.79 2.92 -25.10
C VAL A 228 -9.89 3.83 -25.91
N ALA A 229 -8.62 3.45 -26.07
CA ALA A 229 -7.66 4.20 -26.88
C ALA A 229 -8.15 4.37 -28.32
N ASN A 230 -7.79 5.49 -28.95
CA ASN A 230 -8.13 5.88 -30.34
C ASN A 230 -9.61 6.13 -30.64
N SER A 231 -10.54 5.45 -29.97
CA SER A 231 -11.99 5.61 -30.23
C SER A 231 -12.70 6.49 -29.18
N GLY A 232 -12.16 6.57 -27.96
CA GLY A 232 -12.84 7.21 -26.84
C GLY A 232 -14.09 6.46 -26.33
N ALA A 233 -14.34 5.24 -26.84
CA ALA A 233 -15.51 4.45 -26.48
C ALA A 233 -15.51 4.03 -25.02
N ALA A 234 -16.69 3.75 -24.46
CA ALA A 234 -16.86 3.20 -23.12
C ALA A 234 -16.21 1.82 -23.00
N SER A 235 -15.48 1.59 -21.91
CA SER A 235 -14.76 0.33 -21.65
C SER A 235 -15.38 -0.53 -20.55
N TYR A 236 -16.25 0.05 -19.69
CA TYR A 236 -16.77 -0.60 -18.49
C TYR A 236 -17.40 -1.97 -18.76
N ASN A 237 -18.35 -2.04 -19.69
CA ASN A 237 -19.15 -3.25 -19.88
C ASN A 237 -18.32 -4.47 -20.29
N ILE A 238 -17.32 -4.28 -21.16
CA ILE A 238 -16.41 -5.37 -21.53
C ILE A 238 -15.51 -5.76 -20.36
N ILE A 239 -14.96 -4.78 -19.65
CA ILE A 239 -14.07 -5.01 -18.53
C ILE A 239 -14.80 -5.70 -17.38
N ALA A 240 -15.92 -5.14 -16.89
CA ALA A 240 -16.68 -5.69 -15.80
C ALA A 240 -17.11 -7.16 -16.07
N LYS A 241 -17.58 -7.45 -17.29
CA LYS A 241 -17.91 -8.82 -17.71
C LYS A 241 -16.70 -9.75 -17.62
N ASN A 242 -15.56 -9.34 -18.14
CA ASN A 242 -14.36 -10.18 -18.15
C ASN A 242 -13.82 -10.41 -16.74
N LEU A 243 -13.79 -9.36 -15.90
CA LEU A 243 -13.31 -9.45 -14.53
C LEU A 243 -14.22 -10.32 -13.65
N VAL A 244 -15.55 -10.17 -13.75
CA VAL A 244 -16.51 -11.02 -13.04
C VAL A 244 -16.32 -12.50 -13.45
N ASN A 245 -16.13 -12.76 -14.74
CA ASN A 245 -15.87 -14.12 -15.21
C ASN A 245 -14.54 -14.67 -14.65
N ALA A 246 -13.49 -13.87 -14.63
CA ALA A 246 -12.19 -14.27 -14.08
C ALA A 246 -12.28 -14.58 -12.59
N VAL A 247 -12.88 -13.69 -11.79
CA VAL A 247 -12.94 -13.80 -10.33
C VAL A 247 -13.76 -15.03 -9.90
N LYS A 248 -14.87 -15.33 -10.56
CA LYS A 248 -15.67 -16.54 -10.28
C LYS A 248 -14.90 -17.86 -10.41
N GLN A 249 -13.78 -17.86 -11.10
CA GLN A 249 -12.97 -19.04 -11.38
C GLN A 249 -11.66 -19.07 -10.57
N ARG A 250 -11.45 -18.13 -9.65
CA ARG A 250 -10.20 -18.06 -8.88
C ARG A 250 -9.99 -19.18 -7.87
N ASN A 251 -11.06 -19.82 -7.37
CA ASN A 251 -10.99 -20.96 -6.44
C ASN A 251 -10.01 -20.75 -5.26
N GLY A 252 -10.03 -19.56 -4.65
CA GLY A 252 -9.14 -19.21 -3.54
C GLY A 252 -7.77 -18.63 -3.95
N LEU A 253 -7.47 -18.48 -5.24
CA LEU A 253 -6.27 -17.79 -5.71
C LEU A 253 -6.39 -16.29 -5.50
N GLU A 254 -5.27 -15.66 -5.15
CA GLU A 254 -5.21 -14.23 -4.83
C GLU A 254 -5.61 -13.34 -6.01
N TYR A 255 -6.45 -12.35 -5.74
CA TYR A 255 -6.73 -11.25 -6.63
C TYR A 255 -7.11 -9.98 -5.85
N TYR A 256 -7.00 -8.83 -6.50
CA TYR A 256 -7.59 -7.58 -6.05
C TYR A 256 -8.22 -6.84 -7.21
N VAL A 257 -9.43 -6.30 -6.99
CA VAL A 257 -9.98 -5.28 -7.89
C VAL A 257 -9.54 -3.92 -7.38
N ARG A 258 -8.80 -3.21 -8.21
CA ARG A 258 -8.21 -1.92 -7.87
C ARG A 258 -8.84 -0.80 -8.67
N GLY A 259 -9.52 0.10 -7.97
CA GLY A 259 -10.08 1.34 -8.51
C GLY A 259 -9.23 2.56 -8.12
N THR A 260 -9.53 3.67 -8.79
CA THR A 260 -8.94 4.98 -8.50
C THR A 260 -10.05 5.99 -8.34
N PHE A 261 -10.08 6.71 -7.21
CA PHE A 261 -10.97 7.84 -7.04
C PHE A 261 -10.26 9.16 -7.33
N THR A 262 -11.03 10.15 -7.73
CA THR A 262 -10.55 11.45 -8.22
C THR A 262 -11.42 12.58 -7.64
N HIS A 263 -11.06 13.83 -7.92
CA HIS A 263 -11.93 14.99 -7.65
C HIS A 263 -13.33 14.86 -8.25
N LYS A 264 -13.53 14.00 -9.27
CA LYS A 264 -14.82 13.82 -9.95
C LYS A 264 -15.75 12.81 -9.27
N ASN A 265 -15.24 12.00 -8.34
CA ASN A 265 -15.99 10.98 -7.60
C ASN A 265 -15.51 10.91 -6.15
N LEU A 266 -15.68 12.02 -5.43
CA LEU A 266 -15.32 12.08 -4.01
C LEU A 266 -16.18 11.14 -3.16
N ASP A 267 -17.39 10.76 -3.64
CA ASP A 267 -18.30 9.77 -3.08
C ASP A 267 -17.86 8.32 -3.39
N PHE A 268 -16.57 8.04 -3.27
CA PHE A 268 -15.95 6.77 -3.69
C PHE A 268 -16.46 5.53 -2.92
N VAL A 269 -17.16 5.70 -1.80
CA VAL A 269 -17.82 4.58 -1.10
C VAL A 269 -18.89 3.95 -2.00
N GLU A 270 -19.59 4.73 -2.81
CA GLU A 270 -20.56 4.21 -3.77
C GLU A 270 -19.89 3.40 -4.89
N ASP A 271 -18.65 3.73 -5.21
CA ASP A 271 -17.84 2.95 -6.16
C ASP A 271 -17.40 1.61 -5.54
N VAL A 272 -17.00 1.61 -4.25
CA VAL A 272 -16.68 0.38 -3.50
C VAL A 272 -17.92 -0.53 -3.37
N LYS A 273 -19.09 0.03 -3.06
CA LYS A 273 -20.36 -0.71 -3.04
C LYS A 273 -20.68 -1.34 -4.40
N SER A 274 -20.54 -0.56 -5.47
CA SER A 274 -20.77 -1.04 -6.84
C SER A 274 -19.86 -2.21 -7.21
N LEU A 275 -18.59 -2.18 -6.79
CA LEU A 275 -17.67 -3.30 -6.99
C LEU A 275 -18.08 -4.53 -6.17
N SER A 276 -18.47 -4.35 -4.90
CA SER A 276 -18.97 -5.43 -4.04
C SER A 276 -20.23 -6.07 -4.59
N ASP A 277 -21.16 -5.27 -5.13
CA ASP A 277 -22.42 -5.75 -5.72
C ASP A 277 -22.19 -6.57 -7.01
N LEU A 278 -21.08 -6.36 -7.71
CA LEU A 278 -20.64 -7.22 -8.82
C LEU A 278 -20.09 -8.57 -8.35
N GLY A 279 -19.92 -8.77 -7.03
CA GLY A 279 -19.41 -9.99 -6.43
C GLY A 279 -17.89 -10.02 -6.26
N PHE A 280 -17.22 -8.87 -6.30
CA PHE A 280 -15.81 -8.78 -5.97
C PHE A 280 -15.62 -8.72 -4.44
N GLU A 281 -14.81 -9.62 -3.91
CA GLU A 281 -14.56 -9.77 -2.47
C GLU A 281 -13.34 -8.98 -2.00
N HIS A 282 -12.31 -8.87 -2.83
CA HIS A 282 -11.04 -8.23 -2.51
C HIS A 282 -10.90 -6.91 -3.25
N LEU A 283 -11.05 -5.80 -2.52
CA LEU A 283 -11.17 -4.45 -3.07
C LEU A 283 -10.03 -3.55 -2.61
N SER A 284 -9.58 -2.69 -3.50
CA SER A 284 -8.64 -1.60 -3.22
C SER A 284 -9.08 -0.35 -3.97
N MET A 285 -9.15 0.78 -3.28
CA MET A 285 -9.50 2.07 -3.87
C MET A 285 -8.43 3.10 -3.52
N GLU A 286 -7.69 3.56 -4.54
CA GLU A 286 -6.57 4.48 -4.35
C GLU A 286 -6.95 5.91 -4.74
N PRO A 287 -6.44 6.93 -4.03
CA PRO A 287 -6.54 8.29 -4.49
C PRO A 287 -5.72 8.48 -5.77
N VAL A 288 -6.24 9.26 -6.71
CA VAL A 288 -5.43 9.73 -7.83
C VAL A 288 -4.25 10.56 -7.32
N VAL A 289 -3.09 10.36 -7.93
CA VAL A 289 -1.90 11.15 -7.64
C VAL A 289 -1.47 11.86 -8.93
N GLY A 290 -1.36 13.18 -8.87
CA GLY A 290 -0.97 14.02 -10.00
C GLY A 290 -0.87 15.47 -9.58
N ALA A 291 -0.18 16.27 -10.37
CA ALA A 291 -0.02 17.72 -10.14
C ALA A 291 -1.02 18.55 -10.96
N GLU A 292 -1.52 18.01 -12.06
CA GLU A 292 -2.32 18.75 -13.04
C GLU A 292 -3.53 17.93 -13.51
N GLY A 293 -4.56 18.62 -13.97
CA GLY A 293 -5.78 18.01 -14.50
C GLY A 293 -7.01 18.31 -13.64
N ASP A 294 -8.18 18.23 -14.24
CA ASP A 294 -9.46 18.51 -13.58
C ASP A 294 -9.94 17.36 -12.67
N TYR A 295 -9.22 16.27 -12.68
CA TYR A 295 -9.46 15.07 -11.87
C TYR A 295 -8.57 15.01 -10.60
N VAL A 296 -7.55 15.85 -10.49
CA VAL A 296 -6.61 15.84 -9.36
C VAL A 296 -7.32 16.27 -8.08
N LEU A 297 -7.03 15.58 -6.98
CA LEU A 297 -7.54 15.92 -5.66
C LEU A 297 -6.98 17.27 -5.18
N ARG A 298 -7.80 18.05 -4.48
CA ARG A 298 -7.52 19.41 -4.03
C ARG A 298 -7.67 19.52 -2.52
N GLU A 299 -7.10 20.58 -1.96
CA GLU A 299 -7.23 20.85 -0.52
C GLU A 299 -8.69 20.96 -0.07
N GLU A 300 -9.56 21.56 -0.89
CA GLU A 300 -11.00 21.69 -0.65
C GLU A 300 -11.77 20.37 -0.59
N ASP A 301 -11.21 19.29 -1.14
CA ASP A 301 -11.83 17.95 -1.13
C ASP A 301 -11.67 17.25 0.22
N TRP A 302 -10.74 17.72 1.06
CA TRP A 302 -10.36 17.05 2.29
C TRP A 302 -11.54 16.74 3.23
N PRO A 303 -12.45 17.70 3.55
CA PRO A 303 -13.58 17.42 4.45
C PRO A 303 -14.46 16.28 3.92
N THR A 304 -14.75 16.28 2.62
CA THR A 304 -15.56 15.24 1.97
C THR A 304 -14.83 13.89 2.02
N LEU A 305 -13.56 13.84 1.67
CA LEU A 305 -12.78 12.60 1.67
C LEU A 305 -12.61 12.02 3.07
N SER A 306 -12.42 12.87 4.08
CA SER A 306 -12.35 12.41 5.47
C SER A 306 -13.67 11.74 5.88
N ALA A 307 -14.81 12.34 5.58
CA ALA A 307 -16.12 11.79 5.86
C ALA A 307 -16.39 10.50 5.05
N GLU A 308 -15.96 10.43 3.80
CA GLU A 308 -16.12 9.22 2.97
C GLU A 308 -15.29 8.04 3.50
N TYR A 309 -14.07 8.27 4.03
CA TYR A 309 -13.34 7.20 4.69
C TYR A 309 -14.05 6.68 5.96
N GLU A 310 -14.70 7.55 6.73
CA GLU A 310 -15.51 7.14 7.87
C GLU A 310 -16.73 6.34 7.44
N LYS A 311 -17.46 6.76 6.39
CA LYS A 311 -18.56 5.99 5.80
C LYS A 311 -18.09 4.63 5.28
N LEU A 312 -16.90 4.55 4.69
CA LEU A 312 -16.35 3.28 4.25
C LEU A 312 -16.03 2.36 5.43
N ALA A 313 -15.54 2.91 6.53
CA ALA A 313 -15.30 2.16 7.74
C ALA A 313 -16.61 1.64 8.36
N ASP A 314 -17.68 2.45 8.34
CA ASP A 314 -19.02 2.00 8.74
C ASP A 314 -19.52 0.86 7.88
N LEU A 315 -19.46 1.01 6.56
CA LEU A 315 -19.83 -0.04 5.62
C LEU A 315 -19.04 -1.33 5.88
N TYR A 316 -17.74 -1.21 6.20
CA TYR A 316 -16.90 -2.36 6.53
C TYR A 316 -17.43 -3.08 7.77
N LEU A 317 -17.70 -2.35 8.86
CA LEU A 317 -18.22 -2.90 10.11
C LEU A 317 -19.64 -3.51 9.92
N GLU A 318 -20.52 -2.85 9.19
CA GLU A 318 -21.85 -3.37 8.84
C GLU A 318 -21.75 -4.73 8.14
N ARG A 319 -20.88 -4.83 7.12
CA ARG A 319 -20.65 -6.08 6.39
C ARG A 319 -20.07 -7.18 7.30
N GLN A 320 -19.14 -6.83 8.19
CA GLN A 320 -18.59 -7.80 9.13
C GLN A 320 -19.66 -8.29 10.13
N ALA A 321 -20.49 -7.38 10.66
CA ALA A 321 -21.61 -7.72 11.55
C ALA A 321 -22.66 -8.60 10.86
N GLU A 322 -22.90 -8.43 9.56
CA GLU A 322 -23.75 -9.27 8.73
C GLU A 322 -23.14 -10.65 8.40
N GLY A 323 -21.92 -10.92 8.85
CA GLY A 323 -21.22 -12.18 8.62
C GLY A 323 -20.63 -12.34 7.21
N TRP A 324 -20.28 -11.25 6.55
CA TRP A 324 -19.61 -11.30 5.25
C TRP A 324 -18.18 -11.85 5.36
N GLY A 325 -17.47 -11.54 6.45
CA GLY A 325 -16.09 -11.99 6.66
C GLY A 325 -15.19 -11.63 5.48
N GLU A 326 -14.44 -12.60 4.98
CA GLU A 326 -13.52 -12.41 3.86
C GLU A 326 -14.22 -12.04 2.52
N ARG A 327 -15.54 -12.19 2.41
CA ARG A 327 -16.31 -11.75 1.22
C ARG A 327 -16.39 -10.24 1.05
N PHE A 328 -16.00 -9.46 2.07
CA PHE A 328 -15.81 -8.02 1.96
C PHE A 328 -14.48 -7.63 2.58
N ASN A 329 -13.43 -7.67 1.78
CA ASN A 329 -12.07 -7.36 2.16
C ASN A 329 -11.63 -6.06 1.48
N PHE A 330 -11.52 -4.97 2.26
CA PHE A 330 -10.95 -3.71 1.78
C PHE A 330 -9.48 -3.63 2.18
N PHE A 331 -8.59 -3.75 1.20
CA PHE A 331 -7.14 -3.88 1.39
C PHE A 331 -6.53 -2.88 2.38
N HIS A 332 -6.96 -1.62 2.31
CA HIS A 332 -6.37 -0.53 3.09
C HIS A 332 -6.75 -0.54 4.57
N PHE A 333 -7.77 -1.28 4.97
CA PHE A 333 -8.18 -1.45 6.36
C PHE A 333 -7.59 -2.70 7.00
N ARG A 334 -6.99 -3.59 6.20
CA ARG A 334 -6.33 -4.79 6.73
C ARG A 334 -4.93 -4.44 7.21
N MET A 335 -4.85 -4.01 8.45
CA MET A 335 -3.60 -3.71 9.14
C MET A 335 -3.46 -4.68 10.32
N ASP A 336 -2.29 -5.33 10.44
CA ASP A 336 -2.00 -6.15 11.62
C ASP A 336 -1.67 -5.22 12.79
N LEU A 337 -2.69 -4.94 13.59
CA LEU A 337 -2.58 -4.08 14.77
C LEU A 337 -2.38 -4.91 16.06
N TYR A 338 -2.72 -6.20 16.08
CA TYR A 338 -2.60 -7.06 17.26
C TYR A 338 -1.18 -7.38 17.69
N ARG A 339 -0.25 -7.38 16.75
CA ARG A 339 1.15 -7.73 17.00
C ARG A 339 2.05 -6.52 17.07
N GLY A 340 1.47 -5.34 17.01
CA GLY A 340 2.19 -4.10 16.84
C GLY A 340 2.87 -3.99 15.47
N PRO A 341 3.49 -2.85 15.17
CA PRO A 341 4.09 -2.62 13.87
C PRO A 341 5.40 -3.41 13.72
N CYS A 342 5.54 -4.15 12.61
CA CYS A 342 6.83 -4.71 12.24
C CYS A 342 7.75 -3.58 11.75
N MET A 343 8.51 -2.99 12.67
CA MET A 343 9.35 -1.82 12.39
C MET A 343 10.34 -2.07 11.24
N ALA A 344 10.99 -3.23 11.20
CA ALA A 344 11.95 -3.56 10.16
C ALA A 344 11.36 -3.51 8.74
N LYS A 345 10.15 -4.07 8.55
CA LYS A 345 9.43 -4.03 7.26
C LYS A 345 8.89 -2.64 6.91
N ARG A 346 8.65 -1.80 7.92
CA ARG A 346 8.00 -0.50 7.74
C ARG A 346 8.97 0.68 7.59
N LEU A 347 10.27 0.44 7.62
CA LEU A 347 11.25 1.51 7.50
C LEU A 347 11.25 2.18 6.12
N ARG A 348 11.14 1.41 5.04
CA ARG A 348 11.39 1.87 3.65
C ARG A 348 10.23 1.61 2.68
N GLY A 349 9.11 1.09 3.15
CA GLY A 349 7.96 0.75 2.31
C GLY A 349 8.23 -0.41 1.36
N CYS A 350 7.98 -0.23 0.05
CA CYS A 350 8.04 -1.29 -0.97
C CYS A 350 9.46 -1.77 -1.31
N GLY A 351 10.50 -1.05 -0.87
CA GLY A 351 11.89 -1.37 -1.22
C GLY A 351 12.33 -0.92 -2.61
N ALA A 352 11.62 0.03 -3.22
CA ALA A 352 11.99 0.60 -4.53
C ALA A 352 13.47 1.01 -4.58
N GLY A 353 14.12 0.69 -5.69
CA GLY A 353 15.52 1.03 -5.97
C GLY A 353 16.56 0.12 -5.31
N HIS A 354 16.18 -0.80 -4.40
CA HIS A 354 17.13 -1.70 -3.77
C HIS A 354 16.62 -3.13 -3.57
N GLU A 355 15.36 -3.33 -3.17
CA GLU A 355 14.74 -4.66 -3.06
C GLU A 355 13.72 -4.93 -4.16
N TYR A 356 13.18 -3.87 -4.75
CA TYR A 356 12.22 -3.88 -5.84
C TYR A 356 12.71 -2.97 -6.96
N MET A 357 12.67 -3.44 -8.21
CA MET A 357 13.14 -2.73 -9.40
C MET A 357 12.16 -2.95 -10.56
N ALA A 358 12.23 -2.07 -11.56
CA ALA A 358 11.47 -2.23 -12.81
C ALA A 358 12.42 -2.42 -14.00
N VAL A 359 12.06 -3.33 -14.91
CA VAL A 359 12.74 -3.57 -16.17
C VAL A 359 11.83 -3.18 -17.32
N VAL A 360 12.36 -2.45 -18.28
CA VAL A 360 11.64 -1.97 -19.46
C VAL A 360 12.03 -2.73 -20.73
N PRO A 361 11.29 -2.60 -21.86
CA PRO A 361 11.49 -3.43 -23.06
C PRO A 361 12.91 -3.43 -23.67
N ASN A 362 13.68 -2.35 -23.55
CA ASN A 362 15.07 -2.28 -24.01
C ASN A 362 16.09 -2.90 -23.05
N GLY A 363 15.64 -3.35 -21.86
CA GLY A 363 16.48 -3.97 -20.84
C GLY A 363 17.03 -3.03 -19.77
N ASP A 364 16.72 -1.74 -19.79
CA ASP A 364 17.08 -0.80 -18.74
C ASP A 364 16.38 -1.14 -17.43
N ILE A 365 17.08 -0.90 -16.32
CA ILE A 365 16.58 -1.10 -14.96
C ILE A 365 16.35 0.26 -14.29
N TYR A 366 15.16 0.43 -13.70
CA TYR A 366 14.75 1.61 -12.95
C TYR A 366 14.42 1.25 -11.48
N PRO A 367 14.45 2.24 -10.55
CA PRO A 367 14.10 2.00 -9.15
C PRO A 367 12.70 1.40 -8.94
N CYS A 368 11.71 1.81 -9.74
CA CYS A 368 10.38 1.20 -9.85
C CYS A 368 9.67 1.67 -11.13
N HIS A 369 8.50 1.09 -11.42
CA HIS A 369 7.73 1.43 -12.62
C HIS A 369 7.31 2.91 -12.73
N GLN A 370 7.21 3.66 -11.60
CA GLN A 370 6.91 5.09 -11.63
C GLN A 370 8.12 5.99 -11.92
N PHE A 371 9.32 5.44 -11.96
CA PHE A 371 10.54 6.15 -12.35
C PHE A 371 10.92 5.91 -13.81
N VAL A 372 10.22 5.03 -14.51
CA VAL A 372 10.44 4.78 -15.94
C VAL A 372 10.26 6.06 -16.73
N GLY A 373 11.19 6.34 -17.64
CA GLY A 373 11.20 7.55 -18.46
C GLY A 373 11.66 8.82 -17.74
N LYS A 374 11.99 8.77 -16.45
CA LYS A 374 12.57 9.92 -15.72
C LYS A 374 14.09 9.98 -15.96
N ASP A 375 14.55 11.12 -16.43
CA ASP A 375 15.99 11.37 -16.67
C ASP A 375 16.82 11.13 -15.40
N GLY A 376 17.95 10.46 -15.59
CA GLY A 376 18.90 10.18 -14.52
C GLY A 376 18.54 9.02 -13.60
N TYR A 377 17.38 8.33 -13.79
CA TYR A 377 16.94 7.22 -12.92
C TYR A 377 17.19 5.82 -13.50
N VAL A 378 17.88 5.69 -14.63
CA VAL A 378 18.40 4.39 -15.09
C VAL A 378 19.50 3.96 -14.13
N ILE A 379 19.37 2.79 -13.50
CA ILE A 379 20.32 2.27 -12.51
C ILE A 379 21.23 1.18 -13.08
N GLY A 380 20.95 0.72 -14.28
CA GLY A 380 21.70 -0.31 -14.98
C GLY A 380 20.89 -0.97 -16.07
N THR A 381 21.36 -2.12 -16.54
CA THR A 381 20.67 -2.93 -17.56
C THR A 381 20.63 -4.40 -17.16
N VAL A 382 19.71 -5.18 -17.74
CA VAL A 382 19.70 -6.64 -17.54
C VAL A 382 20.92 -7.35 -18.11
N TRP A 383 21.73 -6.66 -18.94
CA TRP A 383 22.93 -7.17 -19.58
C TRP A 383 24.19 -6.95 -18.73
N GLU A 384 24.32 -5.76 -18.13
CA GLU A 384 25.50 -5.31 -17.40
C GLU A 384 25.30 -5.36 -15.87
N GLY A 385 24.04 -5.52 -15.42
CA GLY A 385 23.67 -5.40 -14.01
C GLY A 385 23.53 -3.93 -13.58
N ILE A 386 23.66 -3.68 -12.28
CA ILE A 386 23.58 -2.33 -11.70
C ILE A 386 24.90 -1.62 -11.94
N THR A 387 24.89 -0.59 -12.77
CA THR A 387 26.08 0.23 -13.12
C THR A 387 26.10 1.57 -12.39
N ASN A 388 24.93 2.11 -12.05
CA ASN A 388 24.80 3.30 -11.21
C ASN A 388 24.38 2.87 -9.79
N THR A 389 25.29 2.94 -8.84
CA THR A 389 25.07 2.53 -7.44
C THR A 389 24.59 3.67 -6.55
N ASP A 390 24.67 4.92 -7.02
CA ASP A 390 24.33 6.10 -6.21
C ASP A 390 22.82 6.15 -5.94
N ILE A 391 22.01 5.91 -6.97
CA ILE A 391 20.53 5.90 -6.84
C ILE A 391 20.07 4.79 -5.91
N PRO A 392 20.39 3.50 -6.10
CA PRO A 392 20.06 2.45 -5.14
C PRO A 392 20.50 2.78 -3.71
N THR A 393 21.67 3.40 -3.54
CA THR A 393 22.16 3.82 -2.22
C THR A 393 21.30 4.93 -1.64
N GLN A 394 20.91 5.93 -2.43
CA GLN A 394 20.02 7.00 -2.00
C GLN A 394 18.67 6.43 -1.56
N PHE A 395 18.05 5.55 -2.37
CA PHE A 395 16.75 4.92 -2.02
C PHE A 395 16.87 4.08 -0.75
N ARG A 396 17.91 3.28 -0.61
CA ARG A 396 18.17 2.46 0.57
C ARG A 396 18.32 3.30 1.84
N ASN A 397 18.97 4.45 1.75
CA ASN A 397 19.22 5.35 2.87
C ASN A 397 18.03 6.28 3.15
N THR A 398 17.04 6.35 2.25
CA THR A 398 15.81 7.13 2.46
C THR A 398 14.77 6.28 3.19
N HIS A 399 14.59 6.53 4.47
CA HIS A 399 13.66 5.80 5.34
C HIS A 399 12.96 6.72 6.33
N VAL A 400 12.02 6.21 7.13
CA VAL A 400 11.18 7.02 8.02
C VAL A 400 11.99 7.89 9.00
N PHE A 401 13.18 7.47 9.41
CA PHE A 401 14.00 8.23 10.34
C PHE A 401 14.91 9.29 9.65
N THR A 402 15.18 9.14 8.37
CA THR A 402 15.92 10.16 7.59
C THR A 402 15.01 11.25 7.01
N LYS A 403 13.70 11.02 7.00
CA LYS A 403 12.69 12.01 6.63
C LYS A 403 12.27 12.81 7.86
N PRO A 404 12.60 14.13 7.97
CA PRO A 404 12.41 14.88 9.21
C PRO A 404 10.97 14.89 9.74
N THR A 405 9.98 14.98 8.84
CA THR A 405 8.56 14.96 9.20
C THR A 405 8.11 13.55 9.60
N CYS A 406 8.60 12.51 8.94
CA CYS A 406 8.24 11.12 9.25
C CYS A 406 8.83 10.64 10.57
N ALA A 407 10.05 11.06 10.92
CA ALA A 407 10.67 10.69 12.19
C ALA A 407 9.82 11.06 13.41
N LYS A 408 9.08 12.18 13.31
CA LYS A 408 8.17 12.68 14.35
C LYS A 408 6.71 12.28 14.14
N CYS A 409 6.40 11.49 13.09
CA CYS A 409 5.03 11.14 12.75
C CYS A 409 4.59 9.89 13.52
N TRP A 410 3.40 9.93 14.11
CA TRP A 410 2.80 8.79 14.78
C TRP A 410 2.54 7.60 13.83
N ALA A 411 2.20 7.90 12.57
CA ALA A 411 1.88 6.89 11.57
C ALA A 411 3.13 6.23 10.92
N LYS A 412 4.36 6.56 11.36
CA LYS A 412 5.60 6.16 10.67
C LYS A 412 5.74 4.66 10.43
N PHE A 413 5.35 3.83 11.41
CA PHE A 413 5.45 2.37 11.31
C PHE A 413 4.27 1.70 10.60
N PHE A 414 3.26 2.47 10.23
CA PHE A 414 2.12 2.01 9.45
C PHE A 414 2.17 2.51 7.99
N CYS A 415 2.70 3.72 7.78
CA CYS A 415 2.81 4.39 6.48
C CYS A 415 4.12 4.10 5.73
N SER A 416 5.24 3.84 6.44
CA SER A 416 6.58 3.63 5.86
C SER A 416 7.15 4.85 5.10
N GLY A 417 6.68 6.07 5.40
CA GLY A 417 7.23 7.31 4.83
C GLY A 417 6.74 7.68 3.44
N GLY A 418 5.62 7.10 3.00
CA GLY A 418 4.99 7.39 1.71
C GLY A 418 5.71 6.79 0.50
N CYS A 419 5.16 7.04 -0.69
CA CYS A 419 5.72 6.58 -1.96
C CYS A 419 6.89 7.48 -2.40
N HIS A 420 8.05 6.92 -2.70
CA HIS A 420 9.23 7.67 -3.17
C HIS A 420 8.95 8.46 -4.47
N ALA A 421 8.17 7.88 -5.39
CA ALA A 421 7.83 8.55 -6.63
C ALA A 421 6.90 9.76 -6.40
N ASN A 422 5.92 9.63 -5.50
CA ASN A 422 5.04 10.73 -5.13
C ASN A 422 5.80 11.81 -4.36
N ASN A 423 6.71 11.42 -3.46
CA ASN A 423 7.56 12.36 -2.74
C ASN A 423 8.42 13.17 -3.72
N LEU A 424 9.07 12.50 -4.68
CA LEU A 424 9.86 13.20 -5.70
C LEU A 424 9.01 14.14 -6.55
N SER A 425 7.87 13.63 -7.07
CA SER A 425 7.06 14.38 -8.03
C SER A 425 6.27 15.54 -7.42
N LEU A 426 5.83 15.42 -6.16
CA LEU A 426 4.96 16.39 -5.48
C LEU A 426 5.63 17.04 -4.26
N GLY A 427 6.61 16.40 -3.65
CA GLY A 427 7.42 16.95 -2.55
C GLY A 427 8.77 17.51 -3.01
N GLY A 428 9.13 17.32 -4.28
CA GLY A 428 10.37 17.84 -4.89
C GLY A 428 11.63 17.01 -4.66
N ASN A 429 11.61 16.04 -3.74
CA ASN A 429 12.71 15.10 -3.46
C ASN A 429 12.19 13.82 -2.79
N LEU A 430 13.05 12.82 -2.60
CA LEU A 430 12.66 11.54 -1.98
C LEU A 430 12.33 11.66 -0.49
N GLU A 431 12.86 12.67 0.20
CA GLU A 431 12.78 12.84 1.66
C GLU A 431 11.57 13.67 2.12
N THR A 432 10.99 14.46 1.24
CA THR A 432 9.83 15.29 1.53
C THR A 432 8.54 14.58 1.15
N PRO A 433 7.76 14.07 2.12
CA PRO A 433 6.50 13.41 1.81
C PRO A 433 5.47 14.35 1.18
N TYR A 434 4.67 13.80 0.26
CA TYR A 434 3.50 14.48 -0.27
C TYR A 434 2.45 14.68 0.83
N GLU A 435 2.23 15.91 1.27
CA GLU A 435 1.46 16.24 2.48
C GLU A 435 -0.01 15.80 2.40
N PHE A 436 -0.69 16.08 1.29
CA PHE A 436 -2.07 15.62 1.11
C PHE A 436 -2.19 14.09 1.19
N GLY A 437 -1.24 13.37 0.58
CA GLY A 437 -1.14 11.92 0.70
C GLY A 437 -0.88 11.45 2.13
N CYS A 438 -0.13 12.23 2.93
CA CYS A 438 0.06 11.93 4.36
C CYS A 438 -1.26 12.02 5.13
N ARG A 439 -2.10 13.02 4.86
CA ARG A 439 -3.40 13.17 5.52
C ARG A 439 -4.35 12.02 5.17
N LEU A 440 -4.43 11.66 3.89
CA LEU A 440 -5.23 10.51 3.44
C LEU A 440 -4.78 9.22 4.11
N GLN A 441 -3.46 8.97 4.16
CA GLN A 441 -2.92 7.76 4.78
C GLN A 441 -3.16 7.72 6.30
N LYS A 442 -3.02 8.84 7.00
CA LYS A 442 -3.34 8.94 8.43
C LYS A 442 -4.82 8.63 8.68
N LYS A 443 -5.73 9.20 7.88
CA LYS A 443 -7.17 8.93 8.01
C LYS A 443 -7.51 7.45 7.78
N ARG A 444 -6.88 6.80 6.79
CA ARG A 444 -7.03 5.34 6.58
C ARG A 444 -6.59 4.54 7.81
N ILE A 445 -5.48 4.94 8.44
CA ILE A 445 -4.96 4.27 9.64
C ILE A 445 -5.91 4.49 10.83
N GLU A 446 -6.41 5.71 11.03
CA GLU A 446 -7.41 6.00 12.08
C GLU A 446 -8.69 5.18 11.89
N CYS A 447 -9.20 5.07 10.66
CA CYS A 447 -10.32 4.19 10.33
C CYS A 447 -10.01 2.71 10.64
N ALA A 448 -8.81 2.22 10.29
CA ALA A 448 -8.42 0.84 10.57
C ALA A 448 -8.32 0.57 12.08
N ILE A 449 -7.83 1.54 12.88
CA ILE A 449 -7.80 1.47 14.34
C ILE A 449 -9.22 1.38 14.91
N MET A 450 -10.12 2.25 14.48
CA MET A 450 -11.52 2.24 14.90
C MET A 450 -12.19 0.91 14.53
N ILE A 451 -12.02 0.42 13.31
CA ILE A 451 -12.55 -0.88 12.86
C ILE A 451 -12.07 -1.99 13.78
N GLN A 452 -10.75 -2.04 14.07
CA GLN A 452 -10.18 -3.07 14.94
C GLN A 452 -10.81 -3.06 16.32
N ALA A 453 -10.87 -1.89 16.96
CA ALA A 453 -11.46 -1.74 18.28
C ALA A 453 -12.95 -2.16 18.30
N LYS A 454 -13.72 -1.77 17.27
CA LYS A 454 -15.14 -2.16 17.16
C LYS A 454 -15.33 -3.65 16.87
N MET A 455 -14.49 -4.27 16.08
CA MET A 455 -14.56 -5.71 15.86
C MET A 455 -14.28 -6.49 17.15
N ASP A 456 -13.31 -6.03 17.97
CA ASP A 456 -13.01 -6.61 19.28
C ASP A 456 -14.23 -6.50 20.22
N GLU A 457 -14.89 -5.33 20.28
CA GLU A 457 -16.12 -5.15 21.06
C GLU A 457 -17.28 -6.07 20.58
N MET A 458 -17.38 -6.32 19.29
CA MET A 458 -18.36 -7.23 18.70
C MET A 458 -18.00 -8.71 18.90
N GLY A 459 -16.81 -9.02 19.43
CA GLY A 459 -16.29 -10.39 19.52
C GLY A 459 -16.00 -11.02 18.16
N LEU A 460 -15.74 -10.20 17.14
CA LEU A 460 -15.36 -10.65 15.80
C LEU A 460 -13.83 -10.75 15.68
N ASP A 461 -13.36 -11.77 14.96
CA ASP A 461 -11.92 -11.91 14.69
C ASP A 461 -11.46 -10.89 13.64
N GLY A 462 -10.87 -9.79 14.11
CA GLY A 462 -10.25 -8.75 13.26
C GLY A 462 -8.83 -9.10 12.85
N SER A 463 -8.31 -10.29 13.21
CA SER A 463 -6.94 -10.66 12.87
C SER A 463 -6.78 -10.76 11.35
N VAL A 464 -5.77 -10.06 10.84
CA VAL A 464 -5.35 -10.21 9.45
C VAL A 464 -4.62 -11.56 9.34
N PRO A 465 -5.06 -12.49 8.45
CA PRO A 465 -4.32 -13.71 8.22
C PRO A 465 -2.87 -13.37 7.89
N VAL A 466 -1.97 -13.81 8.74
CA VAL A 466 -0.55 -13.57 8.54
C VAL A 466 -0.11 -14.37 7.33
N ALA A 467 0.46 -13.72 6.33
CA ALA A 467 1.31 -14.43 5.40
C ALA A 467 2.31 -15.23 6.25
N LYS A 468 2.33 -16.55 6.12
CA LYS A 468 3.06 -17.50 7.00
C LYS A 468 4.57 -17.26 7.15
N ASN A 469 5.09 -16.15 6.64
CA ASN A 469 6.53 -15.88 6.47
C ASN A 469 6.96 -14.54 7.11
N CYS A 470 6.73 -14.37 8.42
CA CYS A 470 7.45 -13.34 9.19
C CYS A 470 8.79 -13.83 9.76
N LYS A 471 9.25 -15.03 9.41
CA LYS A 471 10.49 -15.63 9.95
C LYS A 471 11.56 -15.93 8.90
N ASP A 472 11.35 -15.54 7.62
CA ASP A 472 12.37 -15.74 6.56
C ASP A 472 12.82 -14.44 5.93
#